data_021f062b2c6694e1ef62511232700e7a
#
_entry.id   021f062b2c6694e1ef62511232700e7a
#
_cell.length_a   1.000
_cell.length_b   1.000
_cell.length_c   1.000
_cell.angle_alpha   90.00
_cell.angle_beta   90.00
_cell.angle_gamma   90.00
#
_symmetry.space_group_name_H-M   'P 1'
#
loop_
_entity.id
_entity.type
_entity.pdbx_description
1 polymer ?
#
loop_
_entity_poly.entity_id
_entity_poly.type
_entity_poly.pdbx_seq_one_letter_code
_entity_poly.pdbx_strand_id
1 'polypeptide(L)'
;MKRILSVLALMLAFQFVNAQDFKKVQTNILIAQYDAAKAEYDKVVAKKPAAATTAEGYFWKAKIYSGYNKDAAKNPTAYDQLKQAIDEYIKLDQEKGFPIAKENGQDPFFDVYLRSFKDGVNAFNTKNWKEASTSFQNAVTFSDIIFTNGWSSSK
;
A
#
# COMPACT_ATOMS: atom_id res chain seq x y z
N MET A 1 -33.01 12.65 23.51
CA MET A 1 -31.89 11.77 23.86
C MET A 1 -31.92 10.41 23.18
N LYS A 2 -33.04 9.66 23.12
CA LYS A 2 -33.09 8.32 22.45
C LYS A 2 -32.74 8.32 20.93
N ARG A 3 -33.09 9.38 20.19
CA ARG A 3 -32.81 9.48 18.73
C ARG A 3 -31.33 9.76 18.42
N ILE A 4 -30.60 10.42 19.30
CA ILE A 4 -29.15 10.72 19.15
C ILE A 4 -28.34 9.46 19.39
N LEU A 5 -28.73 8.60 20.33
CA LEU A 5 -28.07 7.32 20.58
C LEU A 5 -28.23 6.36 19.39
N SER A 6 -29.39 6.38 18.71
CA SER A 6 -29.63 5.52 17.55
C SER A 6 -28.76 5.90 16.34
N VAL A 7 -28.51 7.20 16.14
CA VAL A 7 -27.62 7.68 15.06
C VAL A 7 -26.15 7.36 15.36
N LEU A 8 -25.73 7.50 16.62
CA LEU A 8 -24.37 7.14 17.03
C LEU A 8 -24.10 5.63 16.91
N ALA A 9 -25.07 4.79 17.27
CA ALA A 9 -24.98 3.34 17.11
C ALA A 9 -24.95 2.91 15.62
N LEU A 10 -25.68 3.63 14.74
CA LEU A 10 -25.61 3.39 13.29
C LEU A 10 -24.26 3.76 12.69
N MET A 11 -23.65 4.89 13.13
CA MET A 11 -22.31 5.29 12.68
C MET A 11 -21.22 4.31 13.14
N LEU A 12 -21.33 3.76 14.35
CA LEU A 12 -20.39 2.73 14.84
C LEU A 12 -20.54 1.40 14.09
N ALA A 13 -21.75 1.01 13.70
CA ALA A 13 -21.98 -0.21 12.92
C ALA A 13 -21.36 -0.17 11.51
N PHE A 14 -21.27 1.01 10.89
CA PHE A 14 -20.61 1.17 9.57
C PHE A 14 -19.09 1.00 9.61
N GLN A 15 -18.45 1.17 10.75
CA GLN A 15 -16.99 1.02 10.89
C GLN A 15 -16.56 -0.46 10.94
N PHE A 16 -17.39 -1.36 11.45
CA PHE A 16 -17.04 -2.78 11.62
C PHE A 16 -17.24 -3.64 10.36
N VAL A 17 -18.00 -3.16 9.37
CA VAL A 17 -18.29 -3.95 8.15
C VAL A 17 -17.10 -4.01 7.19
N ASN A 18 -16.14 -3.09 7.28
CA ASN A 18 -15.03 -3.00 6.32
C ASN A 18 -13.86 -3.94 6.64
N ALA A 19 -13.57 -4.21 7.91
CA ALA A 19 -12.42 -5.03 8.33
C ALA A 19 -12.52 -6.52 7.96
N GLN A 20 -13.72 -7.04 7.66
CA GLN A 20 -13.92 -8.45 7.26
C GLN A 20 -13.73 -8.71 5.77
N ASP A 21 -13.87 -7.67 4.92
CA ASP A 21 -13.88 -7.86 3.48
C ASP A 21 -12.52 -8.35 2.95
N PHE A 22 -11.39 -7.90 3.51
CA PHE A 22 -10.04 -8.24 3.05
C PHE A 22 -9.33 -9.34 3.85
N LYS A 23 -9.97 -9.99 4.80
CA LYS A 23 -9.34 -11.02 5.64
C LYS A 23 -8.71 -12.17 4.85
N LYS A 24 -9.38 -12.63 3.78
CA LYS A 24 -8.84 -13.68 2.90
C LYS A 24 -7.65 -13.18 2.08
N VAL A 25 -7.67 -11.92 1.66
CA VAL A 25 -6.53 -11.27 0.99
C VAL A 25 -5.33 -11.27 1.92
N GLN A 26 -5.50 -10.79 3.14
CA GLN A 26 -4.46 -10.80 4.18
C GLN A 26 -3.89 -12.21 4.42
N THR A 27 -4.76 -13.20 4.60
CA THR A 27 -4.33 -14.59 4.85
C THR A 27 -3.46 -15.10 3.70
N ASN A 28 -3.86 -14.89 2.45
CA ASN A 28 -3.09 -15.34 1.29
C ASN A 28 -1.74 -14.61 1.15
N ILE A 29 -1.69 -13.30 1.49
CA ILE A 29 -0.43 -12.54 1.51
C ILE A 29 0.54 -13.10 2.55
N LEU A 30 0.06 -13.43 3.76
CA LEU A 30 0.89 -13.97 4.85
C LEU A 30 1.60 -15.29 4.47
N ILE A 31 0.99 -16.08 3.58
CA ILE A 31 1.58 -17.34 3.07
C ILE A 31 2.17 -17.17 1.65
N ALA A 32 2.40 -15.93 1.22
CA ALA A 32 2.99 -15.56 -0.08
C ALA A 32 2.22 -16.11 -1.32
N GLN A 33 0.93 -16.37 -1.20
CA GLN A 33 0.04 -16.76 -2.31
C GLN A 33 -0.57 -15.52 -2.97
N TYR A 34 0.25 -14.75 -3.69
CA TYR A 34 -0.16 -13.45 -4.24
C TYR A 34 -1.24 -13.55 -5.33
N ASP A 35 -1.25 -14.62 -6.14
CA ASP A 35 -2.31 -14.85 -7.13
C ASP A 35 -3.66 -15.11 -6.46
N ALA A 36 -3.67 -15.93 -5.39
CA ALA A 36 -4.87 -16.16 -4.60
C ALA A 36 -5.31 -14.89 -3.87
N ALA A 37 -4.36 -14.10 -3.34
CA ALA A 37 -4.66 -12.82 -2.72
C ALA A 37 -5.32 -11.85 -3.73
N LYS A 38 -4.76 -11.75 -4.94
CA LYS A 38 -5.34 -10.93 -6.01
C LYS A 38 -6.75 -11.37 -6.39
N ALA A 39 -6.97 -12.68 -6.56
CA ALA A 39 -8.28 -13.21 -6.88
C ALA A 39 -9.34 -12.90 -5.79
N GLU A 40 -8.97 -13.00 -4.50
CA GLU A 40 -9.87 -12.62 -3.40
C GLU A 40 -10.08 -11.08 -3.35
N TYR A 41 -9.06 -10.28 -3.61
CA TYR A 41 -9.19 -8.83 -3.73
C TYR A 41 -10.19 -8.45 -4.84
N ASP A 42 -10.05 -9.03 -6.03
CA ASP A 42 -10.94 -8.78 -7.16
C ASP A 42 -12.40 -9.17 -6.85
N LYS A 43 -12.62 -10.26 -6.10
CA LYS A 43 -13.97 -10.66 -5.63
C LYS A 43 -14.57 -9.62 -4.68
N VAL A 44 -13.76 -9.06 -3.77
CA VAL A 44 -14.22 -8.00 -2.86
C VAL A 44 -14.63 -6.78 -3.66
N VAL A 45 -13.78 -6.33 -4.57
CA VAL A 45 -14.03 -5.15 -5.41
C VAL A 45 -15.22 -5.34 -6.35
N ALA A 46 -15.40 -6.54 -6.93
CA ALA A 46 -16.55 -6.83 -7.78
C ALA A 46 -17.88 -6.75 -7.02
N LYS A 47 -17.90 -7.19 -5.75
CA LYS A 47 -19.09 -7.10 -4.89
C LYS A 47 -19.33 -5.71 -4.34
N LYS A 48 -18.26 -4.95 -4.09
CA LYS A 48 -18.27 -3.68 -3.41
C LYS A 48 -17.22 -2.74 -4.04
N PRO A 49 -17.53 -2.12 -5.18
CA PRO A 49 -16.55 -1.31 -5.93
C PRO A 49 -15.92 -0.20 -5.09
N ALA A 50 -16.66 0.40 -4.16
CA ALA A 50 -16.15 1.43 -3.27
C ALA A 50 -15.02 0.93 -2.34
N ALA A 51 -14.90 -0.37 -2.09
CA ALA A 51 -13.81 -0.92 -1.28
C ALA A 51 -12.43 -0.69 -1.91
N ALA A 52 -12.35 -0.63 -3.25
CA ALA A 52 -11.10 -0.40 -3.97
C ALA A 52 -10.48 0.98 -3.72
N THR A 53 -11.30 1.97 -3.34
CA THR A 53 -10.88 3.37 -3.13
C THR A 53 -10.76 3.75 -1.64
N THR A 54 -10.85 2.78 -0.75
CA THR A 54 -10.57 2.98 0.68
C THR A 54 -9.07 2.88 0.97
N ALA A 55 -8.63 3.44 2.10
CA ALA A 55 -7.25 3.27 2.57
C ALA A 55 -6.87 1.77 2.67
N GLU A 56 -7.77 0.94 3.22
CA GLU A 56 -7.56 -0.51 3.32
C GLU A 56 -7.47 -1.18 1.94
N GLY A 57 -8.35 -0.82 1.00
CA GLY A 57 -8.31 -1.35 -0.37
C GLY A 57 -7.01 -1.03 -1.08
N TYR A 58 -6.55 0.21 -1.01
CA TYR A 58 -5.26 0.61 -1.60
C TYR A 58 -4.09 -0.07 -0.91
N PHE A 59 -4.12 -0.20 0.42
CA PHE A 59 -3.07 -0.88 1.16
C PHE A 59 -2.93 -2.36 0.74
N TRP A 60 -4.03 -3.12 0.70
CA TRP A 60 -4.00 -4.52 0.27
C TRP A 60 -3.61 -4.67 -1.19
N LYS A 61 -4.04 -3.76 -2.06
CA LYS A 61 -3.56 -3.71 -3.45
C LYS A 61 -2.04 -3.52 -3.48
N ALA A 62 -1.49 -2.57 -2.72
CA ALA A 62 -0.06 -2.33 -2.64
C ALA A 62 0.70 -3.57 -2.13
N LYS A 63 0.20 -4.26 -1.10
CA LYS A 63 0.80 -5.51 -0.58
C LYS A 63 0.84 -6.64 -1.61
N ILE A 64 -0.22 -6.82 -2.41
CA ILE A 64 -0.27 -7.80 -3.49
C ILE A 64 0.82 -7.49 -4.53
N TYR A 65 0.89 -6.24 -4.99
CA TYR A 65 1.85 -5.85 -6.02
C TYR A 65 3.28 -5.73 -5.50
N SER A 66 3.50 -5.48 -4.21
CA SER A 66 4.79 -5.66 -3.54
C SER A 66 5.27 -7.11 -3.67
N GLY A 67 4.36 -8.07 -3.45
CA GLY A 67 4.67 -9.48 -3.68
C GLY A 67 5.03 -9.82 -5.13
N TYR A 68 4.26 -9.35 -6.08
CA TYR A 68 4.54 -9.54 -7.51
C TYR A 68 5.84 -8.87 -7.98
N ASN A 69 6.20 -7.72 -7.39
CA ASN A 69 7.42 -7.00 -7.73
C ASN A 69 8.69 -7.79 -7.40
N LYS A 70 8.61 -8.81 -6.52
CA LYS A 70 9.73 -9.72 -6.21
C LYS A 70 10.12 -10.59 -7.42
N ASP A 71 9.19 -10.82 -8.35
CA ASP A 71 9.44 -11.49 -9.64
C ASP A 71 9.03 -10.56 -10.80
N ALA A 72 9.77 -9.46 -10.94
CA ALA A 72 9.49 -8.42 -11.94
C ALA A 72 9.57 -8.94 -13.39
N ALA A 73 10.31 -10.02 -13.63
CA ALA A 73 10.40 -10.63 -14.97
C ALA A 73 9.05 -11.22 -15.41
N LYS A 74 8.31 -11.81 -14.47
CA LYS A 74 6.95 -12.34 -14.73
C LYS A 74 5.88 -11.27 -14.64
N ASN A 75 6.14 -10.22 -13.85
CA ASN A 75 5.16 -9.17 -13.54
C ASN A 75 5.72 -7.77 -13.84
N PRO A 76 5.95 -7.42 -15.12
CA PRO A 76 6.68 -6.20 -15.49
C PRO A 76 5.97 -4.89 -15.05
N THR A 77 4.65 -4.91 -14.87
CA THR A 77 3.86 -3.75 -14.42
C THR A 77 3.62 -3.72 -12.91
N ALA A 78 4.16 -4.68 -12.16
CA ALA A 78 3.89 -4.79 -10.73
C ALA A 78 4.36 -3.57 -9.94
N TYR A 79 5.51 -3.01 -10.30
CA TYR A 79 6.03 -1.82 -9.63
C TYR A 79 5.13 -0.60 -9.83
N ASP A 80 4.64 -0.36 -11.04
CA ASP A 80 3.75 0.78 -11.34
C ASP A 80 2.44 0.66 -10.56
N GLN A 81 1.88 -0.56 -10.50
CA GLN A 81 0.67 -0.85 -9.73
C GLN A 81 0.90 -0.69 -8.21
N LEU A 82 2.05 -1.14 -7.71
CA LEU A 82 2.47 -0.92 -6.32
C LEU A 82 2.56 0.57 -6.02
N LYS A 83 3.32 1.30 -6.84
CA LYS A 83 3.56 2.74 -6.66
C LYS A 83 2.25 3.52 -6.66
N GLN A 84 1.37 3.26 -7.64
CA GLN A 84 0.05 3.89 -7.69
C GLN A 84 -0.77 3.60 -6.43
N ALA A 85 -0.84 2.35 -6.00
CA ALA A 85 -1.65 1.98 -4.85
C ALA A 85 -1.12 2.57 -3.54
N ILE A 86 0.21 2.56 -3.34
CA ILE A 86 0.79 3.12 -2.12
C ILE A 86 0.67 4.65 -2.06
N ASP A 87 0.77 5.35 -3.20
CA ASP A 87 0.58 6.79 -3.26
C ASP A 87 -0.86 7.19 -2.87
N GLU A 88 -1.87 6.43 -3.32
CA GLU A 88 -3.26 6.68 -2.93
C GLU A 88 -3.50 6.33 -1.45
N TYR A 89 -2.88 5.25 -0.94
CA TYR A 89 -2.92 4.91 0.47
C TYR A 89 -2.34 6.02 1.35
N ILE A 90 -1.18 6.57 0.97
CA ILE A 90 -0.53 7.68 1.69
C ILE A 90 -1.49 8.87 1.82
N LYS A 91 -2.14 9.29 0.74
CA LYS A 91 -3.08 10.42 0.74
C LYS A 91 -4.23 10.24 1.75
N LEU A 92 -4.68 8.99 1.95
CA LEU A 92 -5.85 8.69 2.79
C LEU A 92 -5.52 8.43 4.26
N ASP A 93 -4.27 8.03 4.56
CA ASP A 93 -3.95 7.49 5.88
C ASP A 93 -2.74 8.17 6.57
N GLN A 94 -2.02 9.05 5.85
CA GLN A 94 -0.85 9.75 6.38
C GLN A 94 -1.16 10.56 7.64
N GLU A 95 -2.25 11.34 7.64
CA GLU A 95 -2.65 12.16 8.79
C GLU A 95 -3.00 11.33 10.03
N LYS A 96 -3.39 10.06 9.84
CA LYS A 96 -3.68 9.11 10.91
C LYS A 96 -2.44 8.34 11.38
N GLY A 97 -1.29 8.56 10.74
CA GLY A 97 -0.03 7.88 11.07
C GLY A 97 0.00 6.42 10.62
N PHE A 98 -0.69 6.07 9.54
CA PHE A 98 -0.64 4.75 8.89
C PHE A 98 -1.00 3.55 9.78
N PRO A 99 -2.16 3.54 10.49
CA PRO A 99 -2.51 2.45 11.38
C PRO A 99 -2.55 1.08 10.70
N ILE A 100 -3.06 1.00 9.45
CA ILE A 100 -3.14 -0.25 8.70
C ILE A 100 -1.75 -0.82 8.41
N ALA A 101 -0.81 0.02 7.97
CA ALA A 101 0.56 -0.40 7.70
C ALA A 101 1.32 -0.80 8.98
N LYS A 102 1.05 -0.14 10.11
CA LYS A 102 1.65 -0.51 11.40
C LYS A 102 1.26 -1.91 11.84
N GLU A 103 0.02 -2.31 11.61
CA GLU A 103 -0.49 -3.63 11.98
C GLU A 103 -0.09 -4.73 10.98
N ASN A 104 0.00 -4.39 9.70
CA ASN A 104 0.07 -5.39 8.62
C ASN A 104 1.40 -5.39 7.85
N GLY A 105 2.38 -4.62 8.33
CA GLY A 105 3.73 -4.55 7.76
C GLY A 105 3.90 -3.47 6.69
N GLN A 106 5.09 -2.91 6.65
CA GLN A 106 5.44 -1.71 5.86
C GLN A 106 6.17 -2.04 4.56
N ASP A 107 6.23 -3.32 4.15
CA ASP A 107 6.98 -3.77 2.96
C ASP A 107 6.71 -2.90 1.70
N PRO A 108 5.47 -2.47 1.38
CA PRO A 108 5.24 -1.65 0.19
C PRO A 108 6.03 -0.35 0.18
N PHE A 109 6.24 0.29 1.34
CA PHE A 109 7.02 1.51 1.44
C PHE A 109 8.51 1.25 1.18
N PHE A 110 9.05 0.18 1.78
CA PHE A 110 10.45 -0.21 1.57
C PHE A 110 10.71 -0.64 0.13
N ASP A 111 9.79 -1.37 -0.48
CA ASP A 111 9.92 -1.82 -1.87
C ASP A 111 9.96 -0.64 -2.85
N VAL A 112 9.11 0.39 -2.63
CA VAL A 112 9.15 1.60 -3.45
C VAL A 112 10.43 2.40 -3.19
N TYR A 113 10.84 2.55 -1.94
CA TYR A 113 12.11 3.20 -1.59
C TYR A 113 13.29 2.55 -2.30
N LEU A 114 13.47 1.24 -2.12
CA LEU A 114 14.60 0.49 -2.67
C LEU A 114 14.61 0.52 -4.20
N ARG A 115 13.46 0.36 -4.83
CA ARG A 115 13.35 0.40 -6.29
C ARG A 115 13.64 1.78 -6.83
N SER A 116 13.08 2.83 -6.24
CA SER A 116 13.33 4.21 -6.64
C SER A 116 14.81 4.58 -6.50
N PHE A 117 15.46 4.18 -5.42
CA PHE A 117 16.90 4.39 -5.25
C PHE A 117 17.72 3.68 -6.33
N LYS A 118 17.42 2.41 -6.60
CA LYS A 118 18.10 1.62 -7.65
C LYS A 118 17.92 2.24 -9.04
N ASP A 119 16.70 2.65 -9.37
CA ASP A 119 16.40 3.27 -10.66
C ASP A 119 17.12 4.63 -10.79
N GLY A 120 17.20 5.40 -9.70
CA GLY A 120 17.99 6.63 -9.63
C GLY A 120 19.49 6.40 -9.92
N VAL A 121 20.08 5.38 -9.32
CA VAL A 121 21.49 4.99 -9.57
C VAL A 121 21.68 4.57 -11.03
N ASN A 122 20.78 3.76 -11.58
CA ASN A 122 20.89 3.31 -12.97
C ASN A 122 20.80 4.48 -13.95
N ALA A 123 19.82 5.38 -13.75
CA ALA A 123 19.64 6.57 -14.57
C ALA A 123 20.84 7.52 -14.45
N PHE A 124 21.41 7.69 -13.25
CA PHE A 124 22.61 8.48 -13.03
C PHE A 124 23.81 7.92 -13.81
N ASN A 125 24.05 6.60 -13.75
CA ASN A 125 25.14 5.93 -14.45
C ASN A 125 25.02 6.03 -15.98
N THR A 126 23.80 6.10 -16.49
CA THR A 126 23.51 6.30 -17.93
C THR A 126 23.39 7.77 -18.33
N LYS A 127 23.69 8.69 -17.42
CA LYS A 127 23.61 10.16 -17.60
C LYS A 127 22.21 10.67 -17.94
N ASN A 128 21.17 9.92 -17.58
CA ASN A 128 19.78 10.36 -17.69
C ASN A 128 19.40 11.18 -16.42
N TRP A 129 19.89 12.41 -16.37
CA TRP A 129 19.83 13.26 -15.17
C TRP A 129 18.42 13.56 -14.69
N LYS A 130 17.48 13.72 -15.61
CA LYS A 130 16.07 13.99 -15.29
C LYS A 130 15.43 12.81 -14.57
N GLU A 131 15.60 11.62 -15.11
CA GLU A 131 15.08 10.39 -14.52
C GLU A 131 15.77 10.09 -13.19
N ALA A 132 17.09 10.25 -13.12
CA ALA A 132 17.84 10.11 -11.89
C ALA A 132 17.30 11.02 -10.78
N SER A 133 17.10 12.32 -11.08
CA SER A 133 16.55 13.28 -10.13
C SER A 133 15.15 12.86 -9.65
N THR A 134 14.26 12.49 -10.55
CA THR A 134 12.90 12.05 -10.20
C THR A 134 12.91 10.80 -9.31
N SER A 135 13.74 9.82 -9.67
CA SER A 135 13.85 8.56 -8.92
C SER A 135 14.44 8.78 -7.53
N PHE A 136 15.47 9.59 -7.40
CA PHE A 136 16.04 9.94 -6.09
C PHE A 136 15.07 10.75 -5.24
N GLN A 137 14.29 11.67 -5.82
CA GLN A 137 13.25 12.40 -5.08
C GLN A 137 12.19 11.45 -4.52
N ASN A 138 11.75 10.47 -5.31
CA ASN A 138 10.84 9.42 -4.83
C ASN A 138 11.48 8.63 -3.68
N ALA A 139 12.74 8.21 -3.82
CA ALA A 139 13.45 7.50 -2.76
C ALA A 139 13.51 8.32 -1.46
N VAL A 140 13.84 9.62 -1.54
CA VAL A 140 13.86 10.51 -0.38
C VAL A 140 12.48 10.61 0.27
N THR A 141 11.42 10.82 -0.52
CA THR A 141 10.04 10.90 -0.01
C THR A 141 9.66 9.66 0.80
N PHE A 142 9.93 8.45 0.27
CA PHE A 142 9.62 7.21 0.97
C PHE A 142 10.54 6.97 2.16
N SER A 143 11.82 7.35 2.07
CA SER A 143 12.76 7.33 3.19
C SER A 143 12.27 8.19 4.35
N ASP A 144 11.80 9.41 4.06
CA ASP A 144 11.27 10.32 5.07
C ASP A 144 10.04 9.76 5.77
N ILE A 145 9.11 9.14 5.02
CA ILE A 145 7.95 8.46 5.60
C ILE A 145 8.39 7.32 6.53
N ILE A 146 9.30 6.46 6.07
CA ILE A 146 9.82 5.32 6.83
C ILE A 146 10.48 5.80 8.12
N PHE A 147 11.34 6.80 8.02
CA PHE A 147 12.11 7.31 9.14
C PHE A 147 11.23 8.07 10.16
N THR A 148 10.37 8.96 9.67
CA THR A 148 9.47 9.77 10.53
C THR A 148 8.50 8.88 11.32
N ASN A 149 8.10 7.72 10.77
CA ASN A 149 7.24 6.78 11.47
C ASN A 149 7.99 5.76 12.34
N GLY A 150 9.33 5.85 12.42
CA GLY A 150 10.15 4.96 13.24
C GLY A 150 10.20 3.51 12.73
N TRP A 151 9.97 3.30 11.42
CA TRP A 151 9.97 1.96 10.82
C TRP A 151 11.39 1.46 10.46
N SER A 152 12.38 2.34 10.49
CA SER A 152 13.79 2.00 10.36
C SER A 152 14.54 2.50 11.59
N SER A 153 15.39 1.64 12.14
CA SER A 153 16.30 1.96 13.24
C SER A 153 17.67 2.43 12.76
N SER A 154 17.92 2.45 11.44
CA SER A 154 19.19 2.94 10.90
C SER A 154 19.21 4.45 10.94
N LYS A 155 20.08 4.98 11.80
CA LYS A 155 20.53 6.36 11.72
C LYS A 155 21.61 6.46 10.66
#